data_0d2126533b37ad9a96bcfa65319a6c07
#
_entry.id   0d2126533b37ad9a96bcfa65319a6c07
#
_cell.length_a   1.000
_cell.length_b   1.000
_cell.length_c   1.000
_cell.angle_alpha   90.00
_cell.angle_beta   90.00
_cell.angle_gamma   90.00
#
_symmetry.space_group_name_H-M   'P 1'
#
loop_
_entity.id
_entity.type
_entity.pdbx_description
1 polymer ?
#
loop_
_entity_poly.entity_id
_entity_poly.type
_entity_poly.pdbx_seq_one_letter_code
_entity_poly.pdbx_strand_id
1 'polypeptide(L)'
;LIIAYGVGRPGCQFSGDGDWGIANLTAKPNWWFLPDWLWAYDYPRNVLNEGLMMENCVGRYCQHLAETVYPTAFYESLMAFAIFGILWFLRKRISIPGMLFFIYLMFNGFERFWIKKVRVNIKYDFAGMQVTQAEIISVILFLIGLTGGIILWQRAKKQAPE
;
A
#
# COMPACT_ATOMS: atom_id res chain seq x y z
N LEU A 1 -4.16 14.28 1.27
CA LEU A 1 -3.13 13.48 0.61
C LEU A 1 -3.53 11.99 0.56
N ILE A 2 -3.75 11.31 1.71
CA ILE A 2 -4.00 9.86 1.77
C ILE A 2 -5.27 9.43 1.01
N ILE A 3 -6.35 10.20 1.06
CA ILE A 3 -7.57 9.89 0.33
C ILE A 3 -7.36 9.97 -1.19
N ALA A 4 -6.61 10.96 -1.67
CA ALA A 4 -6.28 11.09 -3.09
C ALA A 4 -5.44 9.89 -3.58
N TYR A 5 -4.49 9.43 -2.75
CA TYR A 5 -3.74 8.21 -3.00
C TYR A 5 -4.67 6.99 -3.09
N GLY A 6 -5.56 6.81 -2.10
CA GLY A 6 -6.53 5.70 -2.08
C GLY A 6 -7.47 5.70 -3.30
N VAL A 7 -7.89 6.86 -3.79
CA VAL A 7 -8.72 6.98 -4.99
C VAL A 7 -7.93 6.72 -6.27
N GLY A 8 -6.64 7.05 -6.31
CA GLY A 8 -5.78 6.81 -7.46
C GLY A 8 -5.43 5.34 -7.70
N ARG A 9 -5.25 4.56 -6.63
CA ARG A 9 -4.81 3.15 -6.71
C ARG A 9 -5.75 2.20 -7.48
N PRO A 10 -7.09 2.32 -7.43
CA PRO A 10 -7.97 1.59 -8.34
C PRO A 10 -7.64 1.80 -9.82
N GLY A 11 -7.15 2.97 -10.21
CA GLY A 11 -6.67 3.21 -11.56
C GLY A 11 -5.55 2.24 -11.96
N CYS A 12 -4.54 2.06 -11.09
CA CYS A 12 -3.46 1.08 -11.28
C CYS A 12 -4.01 -0.34 -11.35
N GLN A 13 -5.01 -0.67 -10.53
CA GLN A 13 -5.66 -1.99 -10.55
C GLN A 13 -6.32 -2.30 -11.89
N PHE A 14 -7.03 -1.34 -12.47
CA PHE A 14 -7.74 -1.55 -13.73
C PHE A 14 -6.84 -1.41 -14.95
N SER A 15 -5.82 -0.59 -14.91
CA SER A 15 -4.87 -0.43 -16.02
C SER A 15 -3.87 -1.59 -16.11
N GLY A 16 -3.55 -2.24 -14.99
CA GLY A 16 -2.49 -3.24 -14.95
C GLY A 16 -1.14 -2.61 -15.33
N ASP A 17 -0.70 -1.62 -14.57
CA ASP A 17 0.51 -0.83 -14.83
C ASP A 17 1.79 -1.37 -14.16
N GLY A 18 1.77 -2.64 -13.74
CA GLY A 18 2.89 -3.31 -13.07
C GLY A 18 2.87 -3.22 -11.55
N ASP A 19 1.87 -2.56 -10.98
CA ASP A 19 1.71 -2.41 -9.53
C ASP A 19 1.02 -3.63 -8.86
N TRP A 20 1.24 -4.82 -9.41
CA TRP A 20 0.73 -6.08 -8.87
C TRP A 20 1.69 -6.75 -7.88
N GLY A 21 1.14 -7.74 -7.15
CA GLY A 21 1.89 -8.52 -6.18
C GLY A 21 2.63 -9.71 -6.78
N ILE A 22 3.24 -10.48 -5.91
CA ILE A 22 3.85 -11.77 -6.26
C ILE A 22 2.77 -12.76 -6.73
N ALA A 23 3.20 -13.80 -7.47
CA ALA A 23 2.32 -14.87 -7.92
C ALA A 23 1.55 -15.48 -6.75
N ASN A 24 0.23 -15.61 -6.91
CA ASN A 24 -0.66 -16.24 -5.95
C ASN A 24 -1.27 -17.50 -6.57
N LEU A 25 -0.57 -18.61 -6.42
CA LEU A 25 -1.03 -19.93 -6.84
C LEU A 25 -1.80 -20.66 -5.74
N THR A 26 -2.00 -20.03 -4.59
CA THR A 26 -2.69 -20.61 -3.44
C THR A 26 -4.18 -20.66 -3.70
N ALA A 27 -4.79 -21.84 -3.51
CA ALA A 27 -6.23 -21.98 -3.61
C ALA A 27 -6.95 -21.04 -2.63
N LYS A 28 -8.05 -20.45 -3.10
CA LYS A 28 -8.88 -19.56 -2.30
C LYS A 28 -9.39 -20.31 -1.05
N PRO A 29 -9.18 -19.77 0.15
CA PRO A 29 -9.66 -20.42 1.37
C PRO A 29 -11.19 -20.38 1.46
N ASN A 30 -11.79 -21.41 2.07
CA ASN A 30 -13.25 -21.56 2.17
C ASN A 30 -13.96 -20.44 2.94
N TRP A 31 -13.25 -19.72 3.80
CA TRP A 31 -13.78 -18.56 4.53
C TRP A 31 -13.80 -17.26 3.71
N TRP A 32 -13.19 -17.25 2.52
CA TRP A 32 -13.15 -16.10 1.64
C TRP A 32 -14.46 -15.96 0.86
N PHE A 33 -15.30 -15.04 1.25
CA PHE A 33 -16.61 -14.77 0.64
C PHE A 33 -16.59 -13.58 -0.35
N LEU A 34 -15.44 -12.94 -0.52
CA LEU A 34 -15.26 -11.85 -1.48
C LEU A 34 -15.00 -12.40 -2.90
N PRO A 35 -15.19 -11.59 -3.95
CA PRO A 35 -14.92 -11.99 -5.33
C PRO A 35 -13.53 -12.57 -5.53
N ASP A 36 -13.39 -13.51 -6.48
CA ASP A 36 -12.14 -14.23 -6.72
C ASP A 36 -11.00 -13.32 -7.16
N TRP A 37 -11.29 -12.29 -7.94
CA TRP A 37 -10.30 -11.31 -8.38
C TRP A 37 -9.67 -10.49 -7.24
N LEU A 38 -10.29 -10.46 -6.07
CA LEU A 38 -9.69 -9.87 -4.87
C LEU A 38 -8.70 -10.80 -4.17
N TRP A 39 -8.73 -12.09 -4.48
CA TRP A 39 -7.76 -13.07 -3.98
C TRP A 39 -6.60 -13.27 -4.94
N ALA A 40 -6.92 -13.45 -6.23
CA ALA A 40 -5.95 -13.70 -7.28
C ALA A 40 -6.48 -13.11 -8.59
N TYR A 41 -5.65 -12.32 -9.30
CA TYR A 41 -6.04 -11.60 -10.49
C TYR A 41 -4.96 -11.72 -11.55
N ASP A 42 -5.35 -11.92 -12.81
CA ASP A 42 -4.46 -12.11 -13.95
C ASP A 42 -4.25 -10.88 -14.82
N TYR A 43 -4.83 -9.75 -14.42
CA TYR A 43 -4.74 -8.45 -15.11
C TYR A 43 -4.97 -8.53 -16.62
N PRO A 44 -6.16 -8.93 -17.09
CA PRO A 44 -6.47 -8.99 -18.51
C PRO A 44 -6.40 -7.60 -19.13
N ARG A 45 -5.81 -7.52 -20.32
CA ARG A 45 -5.59 -6.27 -21.07
C ARG A 45 -4.69 -5.25 -20.33
N ASN A 46 -3.69 -5.72 -19.61
CA ASN A 46 -2.76 -4.84 -18.93
C ASN A 46 -2.00 -3.92 -19.91
N VAL A 47 -1.75 -2.68 -19.48
CA VAL A 47 -1.13 -1.65 -20.33
C VAL A 47 0.34 -1.93 -20.69
N LEU A 48 1.00 -2.82 -19.93
CA LEU A 48 2.37 -3.24 -20.20
C LEU A 48 2.47 -4.30 -21.30
N ASN A 49 1.34 -4.91 -21.68
CA ASN A 49 1.30 -6.07 -22.59
C ASN A 49 2.24 -7.19 -22.11
N GLU A 50 2.17 -7.51 -20.82
CA GLU A 50 2.93 -8.61 -20.23
C GLU A 50 2.07 -9.87 -20.11
N GLY A 51 2.69 -11.04 -20.33
CA GLY A 51 2.09 -12.34 -20.13
C GLY A 51 1.71 -13.06 -21.43
N LEU A 52 0.57 -13.74 -21.44
CA LEU A 52 0.07 -14.55 -22.53
C LEU A 52 -0.95 -13.79 -23.36
N MET A 53 -0.97 -14.04 -24.67
CA MET A 53 -1.94 -13.42 -25.58
C MET A 53 -3.33 -14.04 -25.38
N MET A 54 -4.33 -13.19 -25.27
CA MET A 54 -5.73 -13.58 -25.16
C MET A 54 -6.29 -13.99 -26.52
N GLU A 55 -6.99 -15.12 -26.59
CA GLU A 55 -7.69 -15.56 -27.79
C GLU A 55 -8.83 -14.58 -28.17
N ASN A 56 -9.00 -14.33 -29.45
CA ASN A 56 -10.05 -13.45 -30.00
C ASN A 56 -10.05 -12.01 -29.48
N CYS A 57 -8.92 -11.51 -28.99
CA CYS A 57 -8.80 -10.13 -28.55
C CYS A 57 -8.51 -9.22 -29.75
N VAL A 58 -9.25 -8.10 -29.84
CA VAL A 58 -9.05 -7.03 -30.83
C VAL A 58 -8.67 -5.75 -30.07
N GLY A 59 -7.51 -5.18 -30.40
CA GLY A 59 -7.05 -3.93 -29.81
C GLY A 59 -5.55 -3.92 -29.50
N ARG A 60 -5.09 -2.87 -28.84
CA ARG A 60 -3.67 -2.66 -28.51
C ARG A 60 -3.21 -3.51 -27.32
N TYR A 61 -4.09 -3.75 -26.36
CA TYR A 61 -3.79 -4.44 -25.10
C TYR A 61 -4.54 -5.77 -25.10
N CYS A 62 -3.85 -6.85 -25.44
CA CYS A 62 -4.43 -8.18 -25.61
C CYS A 62 -3.68 -9.25 -24.83
N GLN A 63 -3.01 -8.89 -23.75
CA GLN A 63 -2.30 -9.84 -22.90
C GLN A 63 -2.85 -9.84 -21.49
N HIS A 64 -2.73 -11.00 -20.82
CA HIS A 64 -3.00 -11.20 -19.42
C HIS A 64 -1.80 -11.91 -18.78
N LEU A 65 -1.58 -11.76 -17.48
CA LEU A 65 -0.48 -12.42 -16.80
C LEU A 65 -0.60 -13.94 -16.92
N ALA A 66 0.53 -14.62 -17.11
CA ALA A 66 0.59 -16.08 -17.20
C ALA A 66 0.17 -16.76 -15.88
N GLU A 67 0.38 -16.11 -14.77
CA GLU A 67 0.03 -16.55 -13.43
C GLU A 67 -0.81 -15.48 -12.74
N THR A 68 -1.76 -15.91 -11.92
CA THR A 68 -2.53 -14.99 -11.08
C THR A 68 -1.65 -14.42 -9.98
N VAL A 69 -1.85 -13.15 -9.65
CA VAL A 69 -1.07 -12.41 -8.66
C VAL A 69 -1.95 -11.75 -7.61
N TYR A 70 -1.38 -11.33 -6.49
CA TYR A 70 -2.12 -10.55 -5.51
C TYR A 70 -2.46 -9.16 -6.06
N PRO A 71 -3.72 -8.67 -5.99
CA PRO A 71 -4.14 -7.34 -6.43
C PRO A 71 -3.71 -6.27 -5.42
N THR A 72 -2.40 -6.04 -5.29
CA THR A 72 -1.81 -5.16 -4.27
C THR A 72 -2.28 -3.73 -4.38
N ALA A 73 -2.51 -3.21 -5.60
CA ALA A 73 -3.03 -1.87 -5.80
C ALA A 73 -4.41 -1.67 -5.13
N PHE A 74 -5.26 -2.69 -5.16
CA PHE A 74 -6.55 -2.64 -4.47
C PHE A 74 -6.39 -2.70 -2.95
N TYR A 75 -5.48 -3.53 -2.44
CA TYR A 75 -5.20 -3.60 -1.00
C TYR A 75 -4.63 -2.27 -0.47
N GLU A 76 -3.75 -1.61 -1.23
CA GLU A 76 -3.25 -0.27 -0.92
C GLU A 76 -4.38 0.75 -0.85
N SER A 77 -5.35 0.69 -1.76
CA SER A 77 -6.53 1.55 -1.73
C SER A 77 -7.34 1.36 -0.44
N LEU A 78 -7.63 0.11 -0.08
CA LEU A 78 -8.38 -0.19 1.15
C LEU A 78 -7.64 0.30 2.40
N MET A 79 -6.33 0.07 2.48
CA MET A 79 -5.52 0.54 3.61
C MET A 79 -5.48 2.07 3.68
N ALA A 80 -5.36 2.75 2.53
CA ALA A 80 -5.39 4.21 2.46
C ALA A 80 -6.73 4.78 2.99
N PHE A 81 -7.86 4.17 2.62
CA PHE A 81 -9.17 4.56 3.15
C PHE A 81 -9.30 4.27 4.65
N ALA A 82 -8.78 3.14 5.13
CA ALA A 82 -8.77 2.82 6.55
C ALA A 82 -7.93 3.85 7.35
N ILE A 83 -6.73 4.18 6.88
CA ILE A 83 -5.87 5.20 7.48
C ILE A 83 -6.57 6.56 7.47
N PHE A 84 -7.19 6.94 6.35
CA PHE A 84 -7.98 8.17 6.28
C PHE A 84 -9.09 8.21 7.33
N GLY A 85 -9.87 7.13 7.46
CA GLY A 85 -10.93 7.02 8.45
C GLY A 85 -10.42 7.17 9.88
N ILE A 86 -9.30 6.52 10.22
CA ILE A 86 -8.65 6.63 11.53
C ILE A 86 -8.21 8.08 11.79
N LEU A 87 -7.51 8.70 10.84
CA LEU A 87 -7.05 10.09 10.99
C LEU A 87 -8.20 11.08 11.09
N TRP A 88 -9.29 10.84 10.33
CA TRP A 88 -10.51 11.65 10.39
C TRP A 88 -11.17 11.58 11.76
N PHE A 89 -11.23 10.40 12.36
CA PHE A 89 -11.75 10.20 13.70
C PHE A 89 -10.85 10.85 14.76
N LEU A 90 -9.53 10.65 14.65
CA LEU A 90 -8.53 11.19 15.59
C LEU A 90 -8.44 12.72 15.54
N ARG A 91 -8.74 13.38 14.42
CA ARG A 91 -8.61 14.84 14.27
C ARG A 91 -9.43 15.63 15.28
N LYS A 92 -10.56 15.07 15.73
CA LYS A 92 -11.41 15.72 16.73
C LYS A 92 -10.98 15.46 18.18
N ARG A 93 -10.10 14.46 18.38
CA ARG A 93 -9.63 14.06 19.71
C ARG A 93 -8.23 14.57 20.03
N ILE A 94 -7.45 14.88 19.01
CA ILE A 94 -6.06 15.35 19.16
C ILE A 94 -6.05 16.86 18.94
N SER A 95 -5.79 17.60 20.02
CA SER A 95 -5.71 19.07 20.01
C SER A 95 -4.30 19.60 19.73
N ILE A 96 -3.28 18.72 19.71
CA ILE A 96 -1.88 19.12 19.53
C ILE A 96 -1.62 19.37 18.05
N PRO A 97 -1.27 20.63 17.64
CA PRO A 97 -0.98 20.94 16.24
C PRO A 97 0.18 20.10 15.71
N GLY A 98 0.04 19.55 14.49
CA GLY A 98 1.07 18.72 13.87
C GLY A 98 1.10 17.25 14.31
N MET A 99 0.44 16.86 15.41
CA MET A 99 0.43 15.47 15.88
C MET A 99 -0.16 14.51 14.83
N LEU A 100 -1.26 14.90 14.18
CA LEU A 100 -1.88 14.10 13.12
C LEU A 100 -0.94 13.84 11.94
N PHE A 101 -0.05 14.76 11.62
CA PHE A 101 0.94 14.56 10.57
C PHE A 101 1.96 13.46 10.94
N PHE A 102 2.44 13.45 12.16
CA PHE A 102 3.37 12.41 12.62
C PHE A 102 2.70 11.04 12.72
N ILE A 103 1.44 10.99 13.15
CA ILE A 103 0.62 9.77 13.13
C ILE A 103 0.43 9.28 11.68
N TYR A 104 0.16 10.19 10.74
CA TYR A 104 0.07 9.84 9.32
C TYR A 104 1.38 9.25 8.79
N LEU A 105 2.55 9.82 9.14
CA LEU A 105 3.85 9.28 8.73
C LEU A 105 4.06 7.86 9.26
N MET A 106 3.66 7.59 10.50
CA MET A 106 3.76 6.24 11.08
C MET A 106 2.90 5.25 10.31
N PHE A 107 1.64 5.56 10.04
CA PHE A 107 0.75 4.70 9.28
C PHE A 107 1.23 4.49 7.83
N ASN A 108 1.72 5.54 7.18
CA ASN A 108 2.24 5.46 5.82
C ASN A 108 3.51 4.58 5.76
N GLY A 109 4.41 4.71 6.74
CA GLY A 109 5.58 3.83 6.85
C GLY A 109 5.18 2.37 7.08
N PHE A 110 4.21 2.13 7.96
CA PHE A 110 3.69 0.79 8.24
C PHE A 110 3.02 0.15 7.03
N GLU A 111 2.12 0.85 6.35
CA GLU A 111 1.45 0.40 5.12
C GLU A 111 2.46 0.00 4.05
N ARG A 112 3.41 0.90 3.73
CA ARG A 112 4.44 0.66 2.72
C ARG A 112 5.31 -0.55 3.05
N PHE A 113 5.65 -0.74 4.32
CA PHE A 113 6.45 -1.89 4.74
C PHE A 113 5.72 -3.22 4.47
N TRP A 114 4.42 -3.31 4.77
CA TRP A 114 3.63 -4.52 4.55
C TRP A 114 3.37 -4.81 3.08
N ILE A 115 2.95 -3.81 2.32
CA ILE A 115 2.67 -3.98 0.89
C ILE A 115 3.93 -4.41 0.13
N LYS A 116 5.09 -3.88 0.49
CA LYS A 116 6.35 -4.24 -0.16
C LYS A 116 6.75 -5.70 0.03
N LYS A 117 6.29 -6.37 1.07
CA LYS A 117 6.51 -7.82 1.23
C LYS A 117 5.69 -8.67 0.26
N VAL A 118 4.55 -8.18 -0.17
CA VAL A 118 3.63 -8.88 -1.08
C VAL A 118 3.84 -8.48 -2.53
N ARG A 119 4.50 -7.34 -2.78
CA ARG A 119 4.75 -6.81 -4.13
C ARG A 119 6.08 -7.34 -4.71
N VAL A 120 6.11 -7.57 -6.02
CA VAL A 120 7.36 -7.87 -6.74
C VAL A 120 8.26 -6.65 -6.72
N ASN A 121 9.45 -6.75 -6.12
CA ASN A 121 10.40 -5.65 -6.03
C ASN A 121 11.82 -6.11 -6.30
N ILE A 122 12.62 -5.22 -6.89
CA ILE A 122 14.05 -5.39 -7.02
C ILE A 122 14.68 -5.31 -5.62
N LYS A 123 15.37 -6.37 -5.22
CA LYS A 123 16.07 -6.45 -3.94
C LYS A 123 17.49 -5.96 -4.11
N TYR A 124 17.97 -5.18 -3.17
CA TYR A 124 19.36 -4.73 -3.08
C TYR A 124 20.03 -5.41 -1.88
N ASP A 125 21.25 -5.89 -2.08
CA ASP A 125 22.08 -6.43 -1.00
C ASP A 125 22.68 -5.26 -0.20
N PHE A 126 22.13 -5.00 0.97
CA PHE A 126 22.68 -4.03 1.90
C PHE A 126 23.13 -4.73 3.17
N ALA A 127 24.43 -4.70 3.45
CA ALA A 127 25.05 -5.31 4.65
C ALA A 127 24.67 -6.80 4.85
N GLY A 128 24.54 -7.58 3.76
CA GLY A 128 24.17 -9.01 3.81
C GLY A 128 22.66 -9.29 4.00
N MET A 129 21.83 -8.26 3.98
CA MET A 129 20.38 -8.38 3.99
C MET A 129 19.82 -7.90 2.65
N GLN A 130 18.91 -8.69 2.07
CA GLN A 130 18.19 -8.30 0.86
C GLN A 130 17.02 -7.38 1.24
N VAL A 131 17.28 -6.07 1.22
CA VAL A 131 16.26 -5.05 1.52
C VAL A 131 15.94 -4.24 0.27
N THR A 132 14.70 -3.80 0.16
CA THR A 132 14.29 -2.88 -0.90
C THR A 132 14.48 -1.44 -0.43
N GLN A 133 14.77 -0.53 -1.37
CA GLN A 133 14.83 0.91 -1.08
C GLN A 133 13.56 1.40 -0.35
N ALA A 134 12.41 0.87 -0.71
CA ALA A 134 11.15 1.26 -0.12
C ALA A 134 10.99 0.79 1.33
N GLU A 135 11.58 -0.35 1.72
CA GLU A 135 11.59 -0.80 3.12
C GLU A 135 12.42 0.15 3.98
N ILE A 136 13.59 0.57 3.51
CA ILE A 136 14.43 1.55 4.22
C ILE A 136 13.67 2.87 4.41
N ILE A 137 13.06 3.40 3.35
CA ILE A 137 12.26 4.63 3.42
C ILE A 137 11.09 4.46 4.39
N SER A 138 10.42 3.31 4.39
CA SER A 138 9.29 3.02 5.28
C SER A 138 9.68 3.05 6.75
N VAL A 139 10.81 2.44 7.09
CA VAL A 139 11.35 2.45 8.47
C VAL A 139 11.73 3.87 8.88
N ILE A 140 12.39 4.64 8.01
CA ILE A 140 12.76 6.03 8.28
C ILE A 140 11.51 6.88 8.53
N LEU A 141 10.48 6.77 7.69
CA LEU A 141 9.23 7.51 7.87
C LEU A 141 8.54 7.16 9.18
N PHE A 142 8.53 5.86 9.54
CA PHE A 142 7.96 5.41 10.81
C PHE A 142 8.73 6.00 12.01
N LEU A 143 10.05 5.97 11.98
CA LEU A 143 10.89 6.53 13.05
C LEU A 143 10.75 8.05 13.18
N ILE A 144 10.69 8.78 12.05
CA ILE A 144 10.43 10.22 12.05
C ILE A 144 9.05 10.51 12.65
N GLY A 145 8.03 9.73 12.25
CA GLY A 145 6.68 9.85 12.80
C GLY A 145 6.64 9.63 14.31
N LEU A 146 7.30 8.57 14.78
CA LEU A 146 7.36 8.23 16.20
C LEU A 146 8.10 9.28 17.03
N THR A 147 9.33 9.63 16.62
CA THR A 147 10.16 10.60 17.35
C THR A 147 9.54 12.00 17.35
N GLY A 148 9.04 12.46 16.21
CA GLY A 148 8.36 13.75 16.10
C GLY A 148 7.08 13.79 16.94
N GLY A 149 6.30 12.73 16.94
CA GLY A 149 5.10 12.60 17.77
C GLY A 149 5.42 12.67 19.26
N ILE A 150 6.45 11.95 19.73
CA ILE A 150 6.91 11.97 21.13
C ILE A 150 7.37 13.38 21.53
N ILE A 151 8.17 14.05 20.69
CA ILE A 151 8.67 15.41 20.97
C ILE A 151 7.50 16.40 21.10
N LEU A 152 6.54 16.36 20.18
CA LEU A 152 5.36 17.23 20.25
C LEU A 152 4.51 16.95 21.49
N TRP A 153 4.30 15.71 21.81
CA TRP A 153 3.53 15.33 23.00
C TRP A 153 4.21 15.82 24.29
N GLN A 154 5.53 15.65 24.41
CA GLN A 154 6.30 16.16 25.56
C GLN A 154 6.25 17.69 25.67
N ARG A 155 6.35 18.40 24.54
CA ARG A 155 6.25 19.86 24.51
C ARG A 155 4.85 20.33 24.93
N ALA A 156 3.81 19.69 24.41
CA ALA A 156 2.44 20.04 24.80
C ALA A 156 2.18 19.81 26.29
N LYS A 157 2.70 18.72 26.85
CA LYS A 157 2.60 18.44 28.28
C LYS A 157 3.31 19.48 29.17
N LYS A 158 4.43 20.03 28.71
CA LYS A 158 5.16 21.10 29.44
C LYS A 158 4.48 22.48 29.35
N GLN A 159 3.63 22.69 28.35
CA GLN A 159 2.92 23.94 28.12
C GLN A 159 1.50 23.95 28.69
N ALA A 160 0.98 22.84 29.14
CA ALA A 160 -0.29 22.78 29.88
C ALA A 160 -0.05 23.37 31.27
N PRO A 161 -0.66 24.56 31.63
CA PRO A 161 -0.62 25.08 32.98
C PRO A 161 -1.37 24.12 33.91
N GLU A 162 -0.88 23.96 35.16
CA GLU A 162 -1.59 23.31 36.24
C GLU A 162 -2.93 24.00 36.52
#